data_7aebde08577b022edc74abd08dbe4a38
#
_entry.id   7aebde08577b022edc74abd08dbe4a38
#
_cell.length_a   1.000
_cell.length_b   1.000
_cell.length_c   1.000
_cell.angle_alpha   90.00
_cell.angle_beta   90.00
_cell.angle_gamma   90.00
#
_symmetry.space_group_name_H-M   'P 1'
#
loop_
_entity.id
_entity.type
_entity.pdbx_description
1 polymer ?
#
loop_
_entity_poly.entity_id
_entity_poly.type
_entity_poly.pdbx_seq_one_letter_code
_entity_poly.pdbx_strand_id
1 'polypeptide(L)'
;PEMSRGLGDVYKRQFLNSVRGYISKSNANQGRVTIEYVMLDHVNDGTEHAHELAALLKDTPCKINLIPWNPFPGAPYGRSSNSRIDRFSKVLMEYGFTTIVRKTRGDDIDAACGQLAGDVIDRTKRTLRKRMQGEAIDVKAV
;
A
#
# COMPACT_ATOMS: atom_id res chain seq x y z
N PRO A 1 -9.93 20.55 14.57
CA PRO A 1 -10.00 19.31 13.80
C PRO A 1 -10.57 19.47 12.39
N GLU A 2 -11.52 20.38 12.15
CA GLU A 2 -12.10 20.57 10.80
C GLU A 2 -11.15 21.23 9.79
N MET A 3 -10.22 22.07 10.24
CA MET A 3 -9.24 22.72 9.36
C MET A 3 -8.26 21.73 8.69
N SER A 4 -7.95 20.60 9.32
CA SER A 4 -7.04 19.60 8.73
C SER A 4 -7.69 18.78 7.61
N ARG A 5 -9.01 18.56 7.66
CA ARG A 5 -9.75 17.90 6.58
C ARG A 5 -9.79 18.74 5.31
N GLY A 6 -10.07 20.03 5.43
CA GLY A 6 -10.12 20.95 4.29
C GLY A 6 -8.79 21.07 3.54
N LEU A 7 -7.67 21.11 4.28
CA LEU A 7 -6.33 21.19 3.69
C LEU A 7 -5.98 19.90 2.93
N GLY A 8 -6.29 18.73 3.50
CA GLY A 8 -6.09 17.43 2.84
C GLY A 8 -6.88 17.31 1.52
N ASP A 9 -8.10 17.82 1.48
CA ASP A 9 -8.94 17.80 0.28
C ASP A 9 -8.44 18.75 -0.80
N VAL A 10 -7.88 19.90 -0.43
CA VAL A 10 -7.23 20.83 -1.36
C VAL A 10 -6.03 20.17 -2.03
N TYR A 11 -5.16 19.53 -1.27
CA TYR A 11 -3.99 18.82 -1.80
C TYR A 11 -4.38 17.65 -2.70
N LYS A 12 -5.37 16.85 -2.32
CA LYS A 12 -5.87 15.76 -3.16
C LYS A 12 -6.40 16.26 -4.50
N ARG A 13 -7.17 17.35 -4.50
CA ARG A 13 -7.69 17.97 -5.73
C ARG A 13 -6.58 18.53 -6.61
N GLN A 14 -5.60 19.23 -6.05
CA GLN A 14 -4.45 19.75 -6.80
C GLN A 14 -3.63 18.62 -7.43
N PHE A 15 -3.37 17.56 -6.67
CA PHE A 15 -2.68 16.37 -7.17
C PHE A 15 -3.44 15.74 -8.34
N LEU A 16 -4.74 15.51 -8.22
CA LEU A 16 -5.56 14.94 -9.30
C LEU A 16 -5.64 15.83 -10.52
N ASN A 17 -5.69 17.15 -10.35
CA ASN A 17 -5.64 18.10 -11.47
C ASN A 17 -4.30 17.99 -12.22
N SER A 18 -3.19 17.86 -11.52
CA SER A 18 -1.87 17.63 -12.11
C SER A 18 -1.81 16.31 -12.87
N VAL A 19 -2.37 15.23 -12.30
CA VAL A 19 -2.49 13.92 -12.95
C VAL A 19 -3.31 14.00 -14.22
N ARG A 20 -4.47 14.68 -14.20
CA ARG A 20 -5.33 14.87 -15.38
C ARG A 20 -4.60 15.68 -16.46
N GLY A 21 -3.89 16.75 -16.06
CA GLY A 21 -3.06 17.54 -16.98
C GLY A 21 -1.93 16.72 -17.60
N TYR A 22 -1.32 15.81 -16.87
CA TYR A 22 -0.32 14.87 -17.39
C TYR A 22 -0.93 13.88 -18.39
N ILE A 23 -2.04 13.25 -18.03
CA ILE A 23 -2.74 12.29 -18.89
C ILE A 23 -3.13 12.92 -20.24
N SER A 24 -3.64 14.15 -20.21
CA SER A 24 -4.06 14.86 -21.43
C SER A 24 -2.90 15.20 -22.38
N LYS A 25 -1.68 15.29 -21.87
CA LYS A 25 -0.47 15.64 -22.63
C LYS A 25 0.42 14.46 -22.98
N SER A 26 0.18 13.31 -22.37
CA SER A 26 1.02 12.13 -22.49
C SER A 26 0.29 10.99 -23.17
N ASN A 27 0.91 10.37 -24.16
CA ASN A 27 0.45 9.12 -24.76
C ASN A 27 0.86 7.88 -23.94
N ALA A 28 1.52 8.08 -22.79
CA ALA A 28 1.92 7.01 -21.90
C ALA A 28 0.69 6.28 -21.33
N ASN A 29 0.80 4.97 -21.16
CA ASN A 29 -0.24 4.13 -20.57
C ASN A 29 -1.64 4.26 -21.20
N GLN A 30 -1.71 4.57 -22.50
CA GLN A 30 -2.97 4.75 -23.22
C GLN A 30 -3.89 5.83 -22.58
N GLY A 31 -3.30 6.87 -21.99
CA GLY A 31 -4.04 7.94 -21.34
C GLY A 31 -4.70 7.56 -20.02
N ARG A 32 -4.21 6.53 -19.33
CA ARG A 32 -4.73 6.08 -18.01
C ARG A 32 -3.62 5.99 -16.99
N VAL A 33 -3.96 6.22 -15.73
CA VAL A 33 -3.07 5.98 -14.58
C VAL A 33 -3.56 4.80 -13.74
N THR A 34 -2.67 4.22 -12.96
CA THR A 34 -3.04 3.23 -11.94
C THR A 34 -3.02 3.89 -10.58
N ILE A 35 -4.14 3.85 -9.90
CA ILE A 35 -4.28 4.29 -8.51
C ILE A 35 -4.09 3.07 -7.61
N GLU A 36 -3.11 3.12 -6.75
CA GLU A 36 -2.90 2.11 -5.73
C GLU A 36 -3.56 2.56 -4.43
N TYR A 37 -4.48 1.74 -3.91
CA TYR A 37 -5.21 2.01 -2.69
C TYR A 37 -4.92 0.94 -1.65
N VAL A 38 -4.22 1.31 -0.59
CA VAL A 38 -3.90 0.41 0.53
C VAL A 38 -5.10 0.34 1.46
N MET A 39 -5.63 -0.88 1.67
CA MET A 39 -6.79 -1.14 2.53
C MET A 39 -6.32 -1.54 3.93
N LEU A 40 -6.77 -0.78 4.93
CA LEU A 40 -6.51 -0.99 6.35
C LEU A 40 -7.83 -1.36 7.03
N ASP A 41 -7.83 -2.47 7.77
CA ASP A 41 -9.02 -2.99 8.45
C ASP A 41 -9.63 -1.94 9.39
N HIS A 42 -10.94 -1.73 9.25
CA HIS A 42 -11.75 -0.75 10.00
C HIS A 42 -11.25 0.71 9.96
N VAL A 43 -10.32 1.05 9.06
CA VAL A 43 -9.81 2.42 8.91
C VAL A 43 -10.34 3.07 7.63
N ASN A 44 -10.14 2.40 6.48
CA ASN A 44 -10.49 2.95 5.18
C ASN A 44 -11.09 1.92 4.22
N ASP A 45 -11.57 0.80 4.72
CA ASP A 45 -12.08 -0.33 3.96
C ASP A 45 -13.61 -0.47 3.98
N GLY A 46 -14.32 0.54 4.48
CA GLY A 46 -15.79 0.62 4.46
C GLY A 46 -16.32 1.00 3.07
N THR A 47 -17.58 0.65 2.78
CA THR A 47 -18.24 1.00 1.53
C THR A 47 -18.37 2.51 1.34
N GLU A 48 -18.50 3.27 2.42
CA GLU A 48 -18.49 4.73 2.43
C GLU A 48 -17.19 5.30 1.83
N HIS A 49 -16.05 4.73 2.18
CA HIS A 49 -14.76 5.12 1.62
C HIS A 49 -14.64 4.75 0.13
N ALA A 50 -15.27 3.66 -0.30
CA ALA A 50 -15.33 3.31 -1.72
C ALA A 50 -16.14 4.33 -2.53
N HIS A 51 -17.28 4.81 -2.00
CA HIS A 51 -18.07 5.87 -2.61
C HIS A 51 -17.30 7.20 -2.66
N GLU A 52 -16.60 7.56 -1.59
CA GLU A 52 -15.75 8.78 -1.55
C GLU A 52 -14.61 8.69 -2.57
N LEU A 53 -13.95 7.54 -2.67
CA LEU A 53 -12.89 7.31 -3.67
C LEU A 53 -13.44 7.42 -5.09
N ALA A 54 -14.59 6.80 -5.36
CA ALA A 54 -15.23 6.87 -6.67
C ALA A 54 -15.59 8.32 -7.04
N ALA A 55 -16.16 9.09 -6.10
CA ALA A 55 -16.48 10.50 -6.30
C ALA A 55 -15.23 11.34 -6.59
N LEU A 56 -14.13 11.08 -5.87
CA LEU A 56 -12.86 11.78 -6.04
C LEU A 56 -12.23 11.52 -7.43
N LEU A 57 -12.35 10.28 -7.92
CA LEU A 57 -11.73 9.82 -9.18
C LEU A 57 -12.64 9.93 -10.40
N LYS A 58 -13.87 10.41 -10.25
CA LYS A 58 -14.92 10.44 -11.29
C LYS A 58 -14.43 10.91 -12.66
N ASP A 59 -13.62 11.98 -12.70
CA ASP A 59 -13.13 12.58 -13.95
C ASP A 59 -11.67 12.21 -14.26
N THR A 60 -11.15 11.17 -13.65
CA THR A 60 -9.76 10.74 -13.83
C THR A 60 -9.73 9.38 -14.51
N PRO A 61 -9.25 9.27 -15.76
CA PRO A 61 -9.09 7.99 -16.43
C PRO A 61 -8.07 7.13 -15.69
N CYS A 62 -8.54 6.14 -14.93
CA CYS A 62 -7.66 5.34 -14.09
C CYS A 62 -8.14 3.88 -13.98
N LYS A 63 -7.20 3.02 -13.56
CA LYS A 63 -7.44 1.71 -12.96
C LYS A 63 -7.20 1.82 -11.47
N ILE A 64 -7.93 1.05 -10.69
CA ILE A 64 -7.75 1.00 -9.22
C ILE A 64 -7.18 -0.36 -8.85
N ASN A 65 -6.05 -0.34 -8.15
CA ASN A 65 -5.41 -1.51 -7.61
C ASN A 65 -5.56 -1.50 -6.08
N LEU A 66 -6.42 -2.36 -5.56
CA LEU A 66 -6.64 -2.51 -4.13
C LEU A 66 -5.54 -3.39 -3.54
N ILE A 67 -4.88 -2.88 -2.52
CA ILE A 67 -3.77 -3.56 -1.83
C ILE A 67 -4.19 -3.79 -0.38
N PRO A 68 -4.75 -4.97 -0.05
CA PRO A 68 -5.02 -5.32 1.34
C PRO A 68 -3.72 -5.27 2.15
N TRP A 69 -3.78 -4.61 3.30
CA TRP A 69 -2.64 -4.54 4.21
C TRP A 69 -2.17 -5.93 4.63
N ASN A 70 -0.88 -6.16 4.62
CA ASN A 70 -0.29 -7.37 5.17
C ASN A 70 0.31 -7.06 6.54
N PRO A 71 -0.31 -7.52 7.65
CA PRO A 71 0.18 -7.23 8.99
C PRO A 71 1.52 -7.93 9.24
N PHE A 72 2.37 -7.27 10.01
CA PHE A 72 3.62 -7.81 10.52
C PHE A 72 3.65 -7.66 12.05
N PRO A 73 4.50 -8.40 12.78
CA PRO A 73 4.60 -8.28 14.23
C PRO A 73 4.83 -6.84 14.69
N GLY A 74 3.93 -6.32 15.53
CA GLY A 74 3.94 -4.92 15.99
C GLY A 74 3.27 -3.91 15.06
N ALA A 75 2.66 -4.35 13.95
CA ALA A 75 1.90 -3.47 13.09
C ALA A 75 0.65 -2.93 13.81
N PRO A 76 0.34 -1.62 13.69
CA PRO A 76 -0.83 -1.03 14.35
C PRO A 76 -2.15 -1.32 13.62
N TYR A 77 -2.09 -1.90 12.40
CA TYR A 77 -3.25 -2.14 11.53
C TYR A 77 -3.43 -3.62 11.24
N GLY A 78 -4.69 -4.03 11.09
CA GLY A 78 -5.09 -5.36 10.66
C GLY A 78 -5.29 -5.44 9.14
N ARG A 79 -5.42 -6.66 8.64
CA ARG A 79 -5.82 -6.94 7.26
C ARG A 79 -7.34 -6.90 7.14
N SER A 80 -7.83 -6.19 6.16
CA SER A 80 -9.25 -6.19 5.80
C SER A 80 -9.74 -7.59 5.46
N SER A 81 -10.94 -7.95 5.94
CA SER A 81 -11.55 -9.24 5.61
C SER A 81 -11.89 -9.33 4.13
N ASN A 82 -11.88 -10.53 3.57
CA ASN A 82 -12.20 -10.74 2.16
C ASN A 82 -13.59 -10.19 1.80
N SER A 83 -14.58 -10.33 2.69
CA SER A 83 -15.93 -9.81 2.46
C SER A 83 -15.98 -8.27 2.40
N ARG A 84 -15.10 -7.58 3.15
CA ARG A 84 -14.99 -6.11 3.07
C ARG A 84 -14.30 -5.69 1.77
N ILE A 85 -13.23 -6.39 1.39
CA ILE A 85 -12.51 -6.16 0.14
C ILE A 85 -13.45 -6.36 -1.07
N ASP A 86 -14.23 -7.44 -1.06
CA ASP A 86 -15.18 -7.75 -2.15
C ASP A 86 -16.26 -6.67 -2.27
N ARG A 87 -16.85 -6.24 -1.15
CA ARG A 87 -17.85 -5.16 -1.14
C ARG A 87 -17.28 -3.85 -1.64
N PHE A 88 -16.11 -3.48 -1.17
CA PHE A 88 -15.39 -2.28 -1.61
C PHE A 88 -15.13 -2.30 -3.12
N SER A 89 -14.59 -3.41 -3.62
CA SER A 89 -14.32 -3.63 -5.04
C SER A 89 -15.59 -3.54 -5.88
N LYS A 90 -16.69 -4.15 -5.40
CA LYS A 90 -17.97 -4.14 -6.08
C LYS A 90 -18.53 -2.72 -6.24
N VAL A 91 -18.48 -1.91 -5.21
CA VAL A 91 -18.88 -0.50 -5.27
C VAL A 91 -18.09 0.25 -6.35
N LEU A 92 -16.76 0.11 -6.39
CA LEU A 92 -15.95 0.76 -7.41
C LEU A 92 -16.29 0.29 -8.83
N MET A 93 -16.54 -1.01 -9.01
CA MET A 93 -16.94 -1.57 -10.31
C MET A 93 -18.33 -1.06 -10.75
N GLU A 94 -19.27 -0.86 -9.82
CA GLU A 94 -20.58 -0.26 -10.10
C GLU A 94 -20.46 1.19 -10.61
N TYR A 95 -19.43 1.92 -10.19
CA TYR A 95 -19.07 3.24 -10.74
C TYR A 95 -18.32 3.17 -12.07
N GLY A 96 -18.05 1.97 -12.61
CA GLY A 96 -17.39 1.76 -13.89
C GLY A 96 -15.86 1.72 -13.83
N PHE A 97 -15.25 1.69 -12.64
CA PHE A 97 -13.80 1.56 -12.52
C PHE A 97 -13.32 0.14 -12.75
N THR A 98 -12.25 -0.01 -13.51
CA THR A 98 -11.50 -1.27 -13.56
C THR A 98 -10.76 -1.44 -12.25
N THR A 99 -11.21 -2.39 -11.42
CA THR A 99 -10.69 -2.62 -10.08
C THR A 99 -10.02 -3.99 -10.00
N ILE A 100 -8.80 -4.04 -9.52
CA ILE A 100 -8.01 -5.25 -9.33
C ILE A 100 -7.65 -5.35 -7.85
N VAL A 101 -7.85 -6.52 -7.25
CA VAL A 101 -7.39 -6.80 -5.88
C VAL A 101 -6.05 -7.51 -5.97
N ARG A 102 -5.02 -6.91 -5.40
CA ARG A 102 -3.68 -7.52 -5.33
C ARG A 102 -3.72 -8.68 -4.36
N LYS A 103 -3.50 -9.88 -4.86
CA LYS A 103 -3.27 -11.05 -4.01
C LYS A 103 -1.85 -10.93 -3.45
N THR A 104 -1.71 -10.88 -2.13
CA THR A 104 -0.42 -11.06 -1.48
C THR A 104 0.07 -12.47 -1.79
N ARG A 105 1.16 -12.59 -2.54
CA ARG A 105 1.85 -13.85 -2.69
C ARG A 105 2.66 -14.06 -1.42
N GLY A 106 2.33 -15.09 -0.68
CA GLY A 106 3.10 -15.56 0.46
C GLY A 106 2.51 -15.12 1.81
N ASP A 107 1.48 -15.83 2.25
CA ASP A 107 1.19 -15.94 3.69
C ASP A 107 2.36 -16.67 4.43
N ASP A 108 3.33 -17.21 3.65
CA ASP A 108 4.46 -18.02 4.14
C ASP A 108 5.82 -17.32 4.06
N ILE A 109 5.89 -16.10 3.51
CA ILE A 109 7.15 -15.37 3.44
C ILE A 109 7.03 -14.15 4.34
N ASP A 110 7.73 -14.17 5.46
CA ASP A 110 8.07 -13.05 6.34
C ASP A 110 8.82 -11.92 5.60
N ALA A 111 8.32 -11.53 4.45
CA ALA A 111 8.92 -10.57 3.56
C ALA A 111 8.31 -9.18 3.72
N ALA A 112 8.18 -8.70 4.95
CA ALA A 112 8.12 -7.27 5.16
C ALA A 112 9.57 -6.75 5.18
N CYS A 113 9.85 -5.68 4.46
CA CYS A 113 11.18 -5.02 4.46
C CYS A 113 11.70 -4.71 5.89
N GLY A 114 10.80 -4.63 6.89
CA GLY A 114 11.15 -4.50 8.30
C GLY A 114 11.78 -5.74 8.94
N GLN A 115 11.48 -6.95 8.46
CA GLN A 115 12.10 -8.18 8.99
C GLN A 115 13.51 -8.39 8.44
N LEU A 116 13.76 -8.01 7.19
CA LEU A 116 15.12 -7.98 6.63
C LEU A 116 16.04 -7.05 7.43
N ALA A 117 15.54 -5.91 7.91
CA ALA A 117 16.29 -5.03 8.81
C ALA A 117 16.52 -5.66 10.19
N GLY A 118 15.55 -6.41 10.72
CA GLY A 118 15.66 -7.16 11.97
C GLY A 118 16.72 -8.26 11.89
N ASP A 119 16.72 -9.03 10.82
CA ASP A 119 17.69 -10.11 10.59
C ASP A 119 19.11 -9.57 10.39
N VAL A 120 19.26 -8.42 9.73
CA VAL A 120 20.56 -7.75 9.57
C VAL A 120 21.11 -7.26 10.92
N ILE A 121 20.25 -6.70 11.78
CA ILE A 121 20.64 -6.26 13.13
C ILE A 121 21.03 -7.46 13.99
N ASP A 122 20.30 -8.58 13.87
CA ASP A 122 20.61 -9.79 14.65
C ASP A 122 21.91 -10.46 14.22
N ARG A 123 22.19 -10.49 12.90
CA ARG A 123 23.49 -10.95 12.38
C ARG A 123 24.65 -10.08 12.90
N THR A 124 24.48 -8.78 12.97
CA THR A 124 25.50 -7.86 13.51
C THR A 124 25.73 -8.08 15.00
N LYS A 125 24.67 -8.30 15.78
CA LYS A 125 24.76 -8.63 17.21
C LYS A 125 25.42 -9.99 17.45
N ARG A 126 25.12 -10.97 16.60
CA ARG A 126 25.71 -12.31 16.65
C ARG A 126 27.22 -12.27 16.38
N THR A 127 27.63 -11.48 15.40
CA THR A 127 29.04 -11.27 15.06
C THR A 127 29.78 -10.55 16.20
N LEU A 128 29.16 -9.52 16.80
CA LEU A 128 29.73 -8.83 17.97
C LEU A 128 29.85 -9.76 19.19
N ARG A 129 28.82 -10.61 19.43
CA ARG A 129 28.84 -11.59 20.53
C ARG A 129 29.95 -12.64 20.36
N LYS A 130 30.17 -13.12 19.13
CA LYS A 130 31.29 -14.03 18.83
C LYS A 130 32.65 -13.36 19.01
N ARG A 131 32.81 -12.12 18.62
CA ARG A 131 34.03 -11.34 18.84
C ARG A 131 34.34 -11.16 20.35
N MET A 132 33.30 -10.92 21.16
CA MET A 132 33.46 -10.75 22.60
C MET A 132 33.76 -12.08 23.33
N GLN A 133 33.43 -13.22 22.72
CA GLN A 133 33.69 -14.58 23.27
C GLN A 133 34.99 -15.18 22.77
N GLY A 134 35.81 -14.47 21.96
CA GLY A 134 37.13 -14.92 21.51
C GLY A 134 37.10 -16.05 20.48
N GLU A 135 35.95 -16.38 19.90
CA GLU A 135 35.84 -17.37 18.83
C GLU A 135 36.33 -16.79 17.50
N ALA A 136 37.23 -17.51 16.82
CA ALA A 136 37.72 -17.13 15.51
C ALA A 136 36.59 -17.12 14.49
N ILE A 137 36.43 -16.01 13.78
CA ILE A 137 35.45 -15.86 12.70
C ILE A 137 36.10 -16.46 11.45
N ASP A 138 35.59 -17.58 11.00
CA ASP A 138 35.99 -18.19 9.73
C ASP A 138 35.37 -17.36 8.59
N VAL A 139 36.15 -16.46 8.03
CA VAL A 139 35.79 -15.66 6.86
C VAL A 139 36.07 -16.52 5.63
N LYS A 140 35.14 -17.39 5.26
CA LYS A 140 35.15 -17.92 3.89
C LYS A 140 34.71 -16.80 2.94
N ALA A 141 35.69 -16.25 2.26
CA ALA A 141 35.50 -15.37 1.12
C ALA A 141 34.71 -16.12 0.02
N VAL A 142 33.70 -15.48 -0.48
CA VAL A 142 33.05 -15.80 -1.74
C VAL A 142 33.63 -14.91 -2.81
#